data_44f47bb8e9ccd08ba8f6fe038180aa0d
#
_entry.id   44f47bb8e9ccd08ba8f6fe038180aa0d
#
_cell.length_a   1.000
_cell.length_b   1.000
_cell.length_c   1.000
_cell.angle_alpha   90.00
_cell.angle_beta   90.00
_cell.angle_gamma   90.00
#
_symmetry.space_group_name_H-M   'P 1'
#
loop_
_entity.id
_entity.type
_entity.pdbx_description
1 polymer ?
#
loop_
_entity_poly.entity_id
_entity_poly.type
_entity_poly.pdbx_seq_one_letter_code
_entity_poly.pdbx_strand_id
1 'polypeptide(L)'
;MDDPTRIDPTLESLRRAWEGQPNLSLPTFFAMLANQGIGWGATDAELVAELERQAGVHPPLLPLEGGRIAAGEWLVLADAPTYRITATPTHIIVRRPDTQPVVWAYESIRPTGPGRPFTIRDTEGFEHRFGVVSSLMRLS
;
A
#
# COMPACT_ATOMS: atom_id res chain seq x y z
N MET A 1 34.24 -2.23 -9.28
CA MET A 1 34.67 -2.28 -7.87
C MET A 1 33.52 -2.69 -6.98
N ASP A 2 33.80 -3.58 -6.06
CA ASP A 2 32.79 -4.14 -5.19
C ASP A 2 32.70 -3.31 -3.90
N ASP A 3 31.78 -2.37 -3.87
CA ASP A 3 31.55 -1.53 -2.70
C ASP A 3 30.46 -2.16 -1.84
N PRO A 4 30.80 -2.75 -0.65
CA PRO A 4 29.79 -3.39 0.19
C PRO A 4 28.84 -2.40 0.86
N THR A 5 29.12 -1.10 0.84
CA THR A 5 28.22 -0.11 1.45
C THR A 5 26.89 0.02 0.71
N ARG A 6 26.80 -0.50 -0.54
CA ARG A 6 25.54 -0.50 -1.31
C ARG A 6 24.54 -1.54 -0.81
N ILE A 7 24.98 -2.54 -0.03
CA ILE A 7 24.16 -3.68 0.36
C ILE A 7 23.01 -3.24 1.27
N ASP A 8 23.30 -2.54 2.35
CA ASP A 8 22.27 -2.13 3.30
C ASP A 8 21.18 -1.25 2.68
N PRO A 9 21.51 -0.20 1.89
CA PRO A 9 20.48 0.58 1.21
C PRO A 9 19.66 -0.25 0.22
N THR A 10 20.28 -1.19 -0.48
CA THR A 10 19.58 -2.07 -1.42
C THR A 10 18.59 -2.97 -0.69
N LEU A 11 19.01 -3.57 0.43
CA LEU A 11 18.14 -4.39 1.27
C LEU A 11 17.01 -3.57 1.89
N GLU A 12 17.26 -2.32 2.26
CA GLU A 12 16.22 -1.45 2.80
C GLU A 12 15.16 -1.13 1.73
N SER A 13 15.58 -0.87 0.49
CA SER A 13 14.65 -0.68 -0.63
C SER A 13 13.82 -1.94 -0.87
N LEU A 14 14.43 -3.12 -0.79
CA LEU A 14 13.73 -4.39 -0.91
C LEU A 14 12.71 -4.57 0.23
N ARG A 15 13.10 -4.25 1.46
CA ARG A 15 12.20 -4.33 2.62
C ARG A 15 10.96 -3.48 2.41
N ARG A 16 11.13 -2.22 2.04
CA ARG A 16 10.02 -1.28 1.86
C ARG A 16 9.05 -1.75 0.78
N ALA A 17 9.57 -2.20 -0.34
CA ALA A 17 8.74 -2.72 -1.43
C ALA A 17 8.00 -3.99 -1.02
N TRP A 18 8.66 -4.90 -0.32
CA TRP A 18 8.05 -6.14 0.14
C TRP A 18 7.02 -5.90 1.26
N GLU A 19 7.29 -4.97 2.16
CA GLU A 19 6.33 -4.60 3.21
C GLU A 19 5.01 -4.05 2.64
N GLY A 20 5.04 -3.48 1.45
CA GLY A 20 3.83 -3.04 0.75
C GLY A 20 3.05 -4.19 0.10
N GLN A 21 3.66 -5.37 -0.03
CA GLN A 21 3.05 -6.58 -0.61
C GLN A 21 3.43 -7.81 0.22
N PRO A 22 3.14 -7.83 1.52
CA PRO A 22 3.69 -8.85 2.43
C PRO A 22 3.08 -10.24 2.23
N ASN A 23 1.98 -10.35 1.51
CA ASN A 23 1.35 -11.63 1.18
C ASN A 23 2.06 -12.36 0.03
N LEU A 24 2.98 -11.71 -0.67
CA LEU A 24 3.83 -12.37 -1.65
C LEU A 24 5.04 -12.99 -0.94
N SER A 25 5.38 -14.23 -1.31
CA SER A 25 6.65 -14.79 -0.87
C SER A 25 7.80 -14.05 -1.58
N LEU A 26 8.98 -14.04 -0.99
CA LEU A 26 10.13 -13.37 -1.61
C LEU A 26 10.48 -13.95 -2.98
N PRO A 27 10.51 -15.30 -3.17
CA PRO A 27 10.72 -15.85 -4.51
C PRO A 27 9.68 -15.40 -5.53
N THR A 28 8.40 -15.32 -5.15
CA THR A 28 7.34 -14.80 -6.03
C THR A 28 7.56 -13.34 -6.35
N PHE A 29 7.98 -12.54 -5.36
CA PHE A 29 8.30 -11.13 -5.57
C PHE A 29 9.43 -10.97 -6.59
N PHE A 30 10.49 -11.77 -6.48
CA PHE A 30 11.58 -11.76 -7.44
C PHE A 30 11.14 -12.20 -8.84
N ALA A 31 10.25 -13.18 -8.95
CA ALA A 31 9.69 -13.59 -10.23
C ALA A 31 8.88 -12.46 -10.88
N MET A 32 8.14 -11.72 -10.09
CA MET A 32 7.40 -10.55 -10.57
C MET A 32 8.36 -9.47 -11.10
N LEU A 33 9.44 -9.19 -10.37
CA LEU A 33 10.46 -8.23 -10.82
C LEU A 33 11.10 -8.69 -12.13
N ALA A 34 11.38 -9.99 -12.27
CA ALA A 34 11.94 -10.55 -13.50
C ALA A 34 11.01 -10.34 -14.70
N ASN A 35 9.70 -10.49 -14.50
CA ASN A 35 8.70 -10.22 -15.54
C ASN A 35 8.68 -8.76 -15.97
N GLN A 36 9.19 -7.88 -15.14
CA GLN A 36 9.30 -6.43 -15.44
C GLN A 36 10.70 -6.07 -15.96
N GLY A 37 11.52 -7.05 -16.28
CA GLY A 37 12.85 -6.84 -16.83
C GLY A 37 13.97 -6.74 -15.80
N ILE A 38 13.65 -6.87 -14.51
CA ILE A 38 14.64 -6.81 -13.43
C ILE A 38 14.95 -8.24 -12.97
N GLY A 39 15.78 -8.92 -13.72
CA GLY A 39 16.17 -10.28 -13.44
C GLY A 39 17.68 -10.44 -13.54
N TRP A 40 18.11 -11.63 -13.97
CA TRP A 40 19.52 -11.93 -14.14
C TRP A 40 20.18 -10.91 -15.07
N GLY A 41 21.29 -10.35 -14.65
CA GLY A 41 22.01 -9.32 -15.42
C GLY A 41 21.61 -7.88 -15.09
N ALA A 42 20.55 -7.65 -14.31
CA ALA A 42 20.21 -6.30 -13.86
C ALA A 42 21.24 -5.82 -12.83
N THR A 43 21.46 -4.51 -12.82
CA THR A 43 22.34 -3.88 -11.81
C THR A 43 21.55 -3.62 -10.52
N ASP A 44 22.27 -3.41 -9.41
CA ASP A 44 21.65 -3.04 -8.15
C ASP A 44 20.90 -1.71 -8.28
N ALA A 45 21.44 -0.75 -9.04
CA ALA A 45 20.77 0.53 -9.27
C ALA A 45 19.43 0.36 -10.01
N GLU A 46 19.39 -0.51 -11.01
CA GLU A 46 18.15 -0.81 -11.73
C GLU A 46 17.14 -1.49 -10.80
N LEU A 47 17.60 -2.41 -9.96
CA LEU A 47 16.75 -3.07 -8.96
C LEU A 47 16.17 -2.05 -7.98
N VAL A 48 17.01 -1.18 -7.42
CA VAL A 48 16.57 -0.17 -6.45
C VAL A 48 15.52 0.76 -7.06
N ALA A 49 15.73 1.21 -8.30
CA ALA A 49 14.76 2.07 -8.99
C ALA A 49 13.39 1.39 -9.12
N GLU A 50 13.36 0.10 -9.47
CA GLU A 50 12.11 -0.65 -9.58
C GLU A 50 11.46 -0.90 -8.21
N LEU A 51 12.27 -1.19 -7.19
CA LEU A 51 11.77 -1.37 -5.82
C LEU A 51 11.13 -0.08 -5.29
N GLU A 52 11.75 1.06 -5.56
CA GLU A 52 11.19 2.35 -5.17
C GLU A 52 9.89 2.65 -5.91
N ARG A 53 9.80 2.28 -7.18
CA ARG A 53 8.57 2.41 -7.96
C ARG A 53 7.48 1.53 -7.37
N GLN A 54 7.79 0.29 -7.01
CA GLN A 54 6.84 -0.64 -6.38
C GLN A 54 6.36 -0.09 -5.04
N ALA A 55 7.25 0.42 -4.21
CA ALA A 55 6.89 1.01 -2.92
C ALA A 55 6.03 2.27 -3.08
N GLY A 56 6.15 2.99 -4.19
CA GLY A 56 5.30 4.14 -4.48
C GLY A 56 3.88 3.75 -4.89
N VAL A 57 3.72 2.61 -5.57
CA VAL A 57 2.42 2.09 -5.98
C VAL A 57 1.77 1.27 -4.86
N HIS A 58 2.56 0.47 -4.15
CA HIS A 58 2.13 -0.36 -3.02
C HIS A 58 2.98 -0.01 -1.79
N PRO A 59 2.69 1.11 -1.12
CA PRO A 59 3.50 1.50 0.04
C PRO A 59 3.19 0.63 1.26
N PRO A 60 4.14 0.54 2.21
CA PRO A 60 3.91 -0.16 3.47
C PRO A 60 2.95 0.60 4.41
N LEU A 61 2.76 1.89 4.18
CA LEU A 61 1.82 2.73 4.92
C LEU A 61 1.05 3.62 3.95
N LEU A 62 -0.23 3.80 4.22
CA LEU A 62 -1.05 4.73 3.45
C LEU A 62 -0.54 6.15 3.66
N PRO A 63 -0.19 6.89 2.59
CA PRO A 63 0.32 8.25 2.73
C PRO A 63 -0.78 9.21 3.18
N LEU A 64 -0.64 9.77 4.36
CA LEU A 64 -1.60 10.71 4.96
C LEU A 64 -0.89 12.00 5.36
N GLU A 65 -1.63 13.11 5.27
CA GLU A 65 -1.25 14.40 5.84
C GLU A 65 -2.35 14.85 6.78
N GLY A 66 -2.02 14.99 8.07
CA GLY A 66 -3.01 15.35 9.07
C GLY A 66 -4.16 14.34 9.17
N GLY A 67 -3.90 13.08 8.92
CA GLY A 67 -4.90 12.02 8.96
C GLY A 67 -5.78 11.93 7.70
N ARG A 68 -5.43 12.64 6.62
CA ARG A 68 -6.21 12.64 5.38
C ARG A 68 -5.34 12.27 4.19
N ILE A 69 -5.97 11.69 3.17
CA ILE A 69 -5.30 11.52 1.87
C ILE A 69 -4.97 12.92 1.35
N ALA A 70 -3.68 13.18 1.07
CA ALA A 70 -3.23 14.50 0.64
C ALA A 70 -3.70 14.83 -0.78
N ALA A 71 -3.60 13.86 -1.69
CA ALA A 71 -3.99 14.03 -3.09
C ALA A 71 -4.23 12.67 -3.73
N GLY A 72 -5.06 12.65 -4.77
CA GLY A 72 -5.31 11.47 -5.57
C GLY A 72 -6.26 10.47 -4.92
N GLU A 73 -6.24 9.26 -5.46
CA GLU A 73 -7.11 8.18 -5.02
C GLU A 73 -6.30 6.93 -4.70
N TRP A 74 -6.69 6.25 -3.64
CA TRP A 74 -6.05 5.02 -3.19
C TRP A 74 -7.07 3.90 -3.11
N LEU A 75 -6.67 2.72 -3.57
CA LEU A 75 -7.44 1.50 -3.37
C LEU A 75 -6.90 0.80 -2.13
N VAL A 76 -7.80 0.52 -1.20
CA VAL A 76 -7.51 -0.25 0.02
C VAL A 76 -8.30 -1.54 -0.05
N LEU A 77 -7.60 -2.66 -0.09
CA LEU A 77 -8.22 -3.97 0.01
C LEU A 77 -8.09 -4.45 1.46
N ALA A 78 -9.18 -4.92 2.02
CA ALA A 78 -9.22 -5.36 3.41
C ALA A 78 -9.96 -6.69 3.53
N ASP A 79 -9.60 -7.45 4.58
CA ASP A 79 -10.20 -8.75 4.86
C ASP A 79 -10.76 -8.78 6.28
N ALA A 80 -11.58 -9.80 6.55
CA ALA A 80 -12.18 -10.09 7.85
C ALA A 80 -12.97 -8.92 8.44
N PRO A 81 -14.00 -8.42 7.74
CA PRO A 81 -14.56 -8.91 6.48
C PRO A 81 -13.91 -8.34 5.24
N THR A 82 -14.27 -8.88 4.07
CA THR A 82 -13.75 -8.41 2.79
C THR A 82 -14.37 -7.08 2.40
N TYR A 83 -13.51 -6.08 2.21
CA TYR A 83 -13.90 -4.75 1.72
C TYR A 83 -12.98 -4.32 0.60
N ARG A 84 -13.56 -3.56 -0.33
CA ARG A 84 -12.81 -2.83 -1.34
C ARG A 84 -13.11 -1.35 -1.14
N ILE A 85 -12.12 -0.59 -0.74
CA ILE A 85 -12.29 0.79 -0.34
C ILE A 85 -11.51 1.70 -1.27
N THR A 86 -12.17 2.70 -1.85
CA THR A 86 -11.50 3.78 -2.57
C THR A 86 -11.43 4.99 -1.65
N ALA A 87 -10.21 5.45 -1.36
CA ALA A 87 -10.00 6.60 -0.47
C ALA A 87 -9.54 7.82 -1.26
N THR A 88 -10.22 8.94 -1.05
CA THR A 88 -9.89 10.25 -1.63
C THR A 88 -9.60 11.24 -0.51
N PRO A 89 -9.17 12.48 -0.81
CA PRO A 89 -8.94 13.47 0.26
C PRO A 89 -10.14 13.77 1.15
N THR A 90 -11.36 13.53 0.69
CA THR A 90 -12.58 13.92 1.43
C THR A 90 -13.50 12.77 1.78
N HIS A 91 -13.47 11.68 1.01
CA HIS A 91 -14.42 10.58 1.13
C HIS A 91 -13.73 9.23 1.00
N ILE A 92 -14.36 8.22 1.59
CA ILE A 92 -14.10 6.82 1.24
C ILE A 92 -15.35 6.23 0.61
N ILE A 93 -15.15 5.33 -0.35
CA ILE A 93 -16.23 4.55 -0.95
C ILE A 93 -16.00 3.11 -0.57
N VAL A 94 -16.90 2.55 0.23
CA VAL A 94 -16.78 1.19 0.76
C VAL A 94 -17.65 0.26 -0.07
N ARG A 95 -17.02 -0.76 -0.66
CA ARG A 95 -17.71 -1.79 -1.44
C ARG A 95 -17.54 -3.13 -0.75
N ARG A 96 -18.64 -3.86 -0.65
CA ARG A 96 -18.69 -5.22 -0.13
C ARG A 96 -19.35 -6.12 -1.19
N PRO A 97 -19.06 -7.44 -1.18
CA PRO A 97 -19.77 -8.36 -2.07
C PRO A 97 -21.28 -8.28 -1.84
N ASP A 98 -22.05 -8.26 -2.93
CA ASP A 98 -23.52 -8.33 -2.92
C ASP A 98 -24.23 -7.20 -2.16
N THR A 99 -23.56 -6.07 -1.94
CA THR A 99 -24.17 -4.90 -1.31
C THR A 99 -23.92 -3.64 -2.11
N GLN A 100 -24.77 -2.64 -1.89
CA GLN A 100 -24.60 -1.32 -2.50
C GLN A 100 -23.34 -0.63 -1.94
N PRO A 101 -22.57 0.07 -2.78
CA PRO A 101 -21.48 0.90 -2.28
C PRO A 101 -21.99 1.97 -1.31
N VAL A 102 -21.21 2.22 -0.25
CA VAL A 102 -21.52 3.25 0.74
C VAL A 102 -20.43 4.30 0.70
N VAL A 103 -20.83 5.55 0.64
CA VAL A 103 -19.92 6.70 0.64
C VAL A 103 -19.91 7.31 2.02
N TRP A 104 -18.70 7.48 2.59
CA TRP A 104 -18.48 8.09 3.89
C TRP A 104 -17.63 9.34 3.72
N ALA A 105 -18.11 10.48 4.18
CA ALA A 105 -17.22 11.63 4.43
C ALA A 105 -16.46 11.34 5.71
N TYR A 106 -15.15 11.55 5.72
CA TYR A 106 -14.34 11.27 6.90
C TYR A 106 -13.60 12.52 7.37
N GLU A 107 -13.35 12.59 8.67
CA GLU A 107 -12.51 13.62 9.26
C GLU A 107 -11.05 13.17 9.24
N SER A 108 -10.79 11.91 9.59
CA SER A 108 -9.44 11.37 9.61
C SER A 108 -9.42 9.86 9.40
N ILE A 109 -8.28 9.37 8.90
CA ILE A 109 -7.97 7.95 8.77
C ILE A 109 -6.82 7.68 9.74
N ARG A 110 -6.89 6.62 10.53
CA ARG A 110 -5.77 6.22 11.38
C ARG A 110 -4.63 5.68 10.51
N PRO A 111 -3.37 5.90 10.92
CA PRO A 111 -2.23 5.32 10.21
C PRO A 111 -2.44 3.83 9.99
N THR A 112 -2.30 3.38 8.75
CA THR A 112 -2.57 2.00 8.39
C THR A 112 -1.69 1.55 7.23
N GLY A 113 -1.62 0.26 7.07
CA GLY A 113 -0.91 -0.41 5.99
C GLY A 113 -1.23 -1.89 6.04
N PRO A 114 -0.65 -2.71 5.15
CA PRO A 114 -0.90 -4.15 5.16
C PRO A 114 -0.68 -4.76 6.55
N GLY A 115 -1.64 -5.55 7.01
CA GLY A 115 -1.63 -6.18 8.32
C GLY A 115 -2.22 -5.34 9.45
N ARG A 116 -2.67 -4.11 9.17
CA ARG A 116 -3.26 -3.21 10.16
C ARG A 116 -4.74 -2.97 9.87
N PRO A 117 -5.56 -2.65 10.88
CA PRO A 117 -6.96 -2.33 10.62
C PRO A 117 -7.11 -1.01 9.86
N PHE A 118 -8.15 -0.94 9.04
CA PHE A 118 -8.55 0.31 8.39
C PHE A 118 -9.65 0.95 9.24
N THR A 119 -9.33 2.08 9.86
CA THR A 119 -10.24 2.78 10.77
C THR A 119 -10.32 4.25 10.38
N ILE A 120 -11.53 4.75 10.26
CA ILE A 120 -11.79 6.17 10.03
C ILE A 120 -12.52 6.78 11.22
N ARG A 121 -12.39 8.10 11.36
CA ARG A 121 -13.28 8.91 12.18
C ARG A 121 -14.17 9.69 11.22
N ASP A 122 -15.48 9.60 11.41
CA ASP A 122 -16.42 10.36 10.58
C ASP A 122 -16.50 11.81 11.02
N THR A 123 -17.29 12.61 10.30
CA THR A 123 -17.43 14.04 10.58
C THR A 123 -18.18 14.34 11.88
N GLU A 124 -18.83 13.34 12.48
CA GLU A 124 -19.49 13.45 13.77
C GLU A 124 -18.62 12.97 14.93
N GLY A 125 -17.41 12.49 14.64
CA GLY A 125 -16.46 12.03 15.64
C GLY A 125 -16.52 10.56 16.00
N PHE A 126 -17.34 9.76 15.30
CA PHE A 126 -17.45 8.33 15.54
C PHE A 126 -16.42 7.56 14.72
N GLU A 127 -15.86 6.51 15.31
CA GLU A 127 -14.92 5.63 14.63
C GLU A 127 -15.66 4.48 13.93
N HIS A 128 -15.18 4.13 12.73
CA HIS A 128 -15.66 2.99 11.95
C HIS A 128 -14.48 2.18 11.49
N ARG A 129 -14.54 0.87 11.69
CA ARG A 129 -13.48 -0.05 11.33
C ARG A 129 -13.95 -0.95 10.17
N PHE A 130 -13.11 -1.06 9.14
CA PHE A 130 -13.40 -1.83 7.92
C PHE A 130 -12.31 -2.88 7.68
N GLY A 131 -12.32 -3.95 8.49
CA GLY A 131 -11.41 -5.07 8.30
C GLY A 131 -9.93 -4.75 8.54
N VAL A 132 -9.08 -5.66 8.10
CA VAL A 132 -7.63 -5.55 8.18
C VAL A 132 -7.09 -5.39 6.76
N VAL A 133 -6.26 -4.39 6.53
CA VAL A 133 -5.70 -4.10 5.21
C VAL A 133 -4.85 -5.26 4.73
N SER A 134 -5.10 -5.73 3.51
CA SER A 134 -4.28 -6.71 2.83
C SER A 134 -3.34 -6.06 1.81
N SER A 135 -3.78 -5.00 1.14
CA SER A 135 -2.93 -4.26 0.22
C SER A 135 -3.43 -2.84 0.01
N LEU A 136 -2.50 -1.97 -0.35
CA LEU A 136 -2.75 -0.59 -0.77
C LEU A 136 -2.28 -0.44 -2.21
N MET A 137 -3.01 0.33 -3.02
CA MET A 137 -2.58 0.63 -4.38
C MET A 137 -2.97 2.05 -4.74
N ARG A 138 -2.02 2.80 -5.27
CA ARG A 138 -2.28 4.14 -5.78
C ARG A 138 -3.03 4.05 -7.12
N LEU A 139 -4.17 4.73 -7.21
CA LEU A 139 -4.99 4.78 -8.44
C LEU A 139 -4.69 6.02 -9.28
N SER A 140 -4.31 7.12 -8.63
CA SER A 140 -4.01 8.35 -9.35
C SER A 140 -3.08 9.26 -8.57
#